data_dd16e8c7586989100dafdef9bbdee93b
#
_entry.id   dd16e8c7586989100dafdef9bbdee93b
#
_cell.length_a   1.000
_cell.length_b   1.000
_cell.length_c   1.000
_cell.angle_alpha   90.00
_cell.angle_beta   90.00
_cell.angle_gamma   90.00
#
_symmetry.space_group_name_H-M   'P 1'
#
loop_
_entity.id
_entity.type
_entity.pdbx_description
1 polymer ?
#
loop_
_entity_poly.entity_id
_entity_poly.type
_entity_poly.pdbx_seq_one_letter_code
_entity_poly.pdbx_strand_id
1 'polypeptide(L)'
;MAIGKTGLERKLDEQIIGKVGYQRYEVNAFGKRIREIKIDEGQAGKSFKTTLDYEVQKFTNELLKDKAAAVCVMDVYNGDIVSLVSSPTFEPNEFVHGLDKAYWNSLIKDDKKPLANKALSGLYPPGSTIKTLVALSALETVSYTHLTLPTTPYV
;
A
#
# COMPACT_ATOMS: atom_id res chain seq x y z
N MET A 1 5.61 -18.56 -9.10
CA MET A 1 4.84 -17.38 -9.51
C MET A 1 4.63 -16.52 -8.26
N ALA A 2 5.00 -15.26 -8.29
CA ALA A 2 4.76 -14.35 -7.17
C ALA A 2 3.27 -13.99 -7.14
N ILE A 3 2.68 -13.93 -5.96
CA ILE A 3 1.26 -13.59 -5.75
C ILE A 3 1.20 -12.39 -4.83
N GLY A 4 0.45 -11.37 -5.22
CA GLY A 4 0.22 -10.18 -4.40
C GLY A 4 -0.57 -10.51 -3.13
N LYS A 5 0.04 -10.36 -1.96
CA LYS A 5 -0.60 -10.70 -0.68
C LYS A 5 -1.18 -9.50 0.05
N THR A 6 -0.67 -8.31 -0.22
CA THR A 6 -1.09 -7.07 0.47
C THR A 6 -1.13 -5.88 -0.47
N GLY A 7 -1.78 -4.81 -0.06
CA GLY A 7 -1.77 -3.51 -0.73
C GLY A 7 -2.27 -3.53 -2.18
N LEU A 8 -1.64 -2.74 -3.02
CA LEU A 8 -1.96 -2.61 -4.44
C LEU A 8 -1.70 -3.90 -5.21
N GLU A 9 -0.64 -4.63 -4.88
CA GLU A 9 -0.32 -5.90 -5.51
C GLU A 9 -1.47 -6.91 -5.37
N ARG A 10 -2.04 -7.05 -4.16
CA ARG A 10 -3.20 -7.91 -3.92
C ARG A 10 -4.44 -7.44 -4.69
N LYS A 11 -4.69 -6.13 -4.71
CA LYS A 11 -5.89 -5.57 -5.33
C LYS A 11 -5.86 -5.72 -6.85
N LEU A 12 -4.68 -5.64 -7.45
CA LEU A 12 -4.46 -5.65 -8.90
C LEU A 12 -3.85 -6.96 -9.39
N ASP A 13 -3.72 -7.98 -8.53
CA ASP A 13 -3.00 -9.23 -8.77
C ASP A 13 -3.39 -9.89 -10.10
N GLU A 14 -4.68 -10.13 -10.34
CA GLU A 14 -5.19 -10.74 -11.57
C GLU A 14 -4.84 -9.95 -12.84
N GLN A 15 -4.67 -8.64 -12.71
CA GLN A 15 -4.37 -7.78 -13.86
C GLN A 15 -2.86 -7.65 -14.09
N ILE A 16 -2.07 -7.67 -13.02
CA ILE A 16 -0.60 -7.55 -13.08
C ILE A 16 0.05 -8.86 -13.53
N ILE A 17 -0.43 -10.00 -13.05
CA ILE A 17 0.16 -11.30 -13.34
C ILE A 17 0.01 -11.69 -14.82
N GLY A 18 -1.11 -11.35 -15.45
CA GLY A 18 -1.42 -11.81 -16.80
C GLY A 18 -1.71 -13.32 -16.84
N LYS A 19 -1.48 -13.94 -17.99
CA LYS A 19 -1.66 -15.36 -18.20
C LYS A 19 -0.33 -16.04 -18.50
N VAL A 20 0.00 -17.09 -17.77
CA VAL A 20 1.22 -17.86 -17.98
C VAL A 20 1.11 -18.66 -19.27
N GLY A 21 2.10 -18.52 -20.14
CA GLY A 21 2.27 -19.36 -21.31
C GLY A 21 2.82 -20.73 -20.94
N TYR A 22 2.63 -21.68 -21.82
CA TYR A 22 3.23 -23.01 -21.69
C TYR A 22 3.64 -23.58 -23.05
N GLN A 23 4.69 -24.42 -23.04
CA GLN A 23 5.15 -25.12 -24.18
C GLN A 23 5.06 -26.63 -23.92
N ARG A 24 4.43 -27.36 -24.80
CA ARG A 24 4.31 -28.82 -24.73
C ARG A 24 5.23 -29.46 -25.78
N TYR A 25 6.03 -30.41 -25.33
CA TYR A 25 6.93 -31.17 -26.16
C TYR A 25 6.59 -32.66 -26.07
N GLU A 26 6.70 -33.35 -27.19
CA GLU A 26 6.75 -34.80 -27.20
C GLU A 26 8.17 -35.25 -26.84
N VAL A 27 8.29 -36.16 -25.91
CA VAL A 27 9.57 -36.72 -25.47
C VAL A 27 9.63 -38.21 -25.71
N ASN A 28 10.80 -38.75 -26.04
CA ASN A 28 11.00 -40.19 -26.13
C ASN A 28 11.14 -40.82 -24.74
N ALA A 29 11.27 -42.16 -24.69
CA ALA A 29 11.45 -42.94 -23.45
C ALA A 29 12.67 -42.51 -22.61
N PHE A 30 13.62 -41.80 -23.20
CA PHE A 30 14.84 -41.28 -22.54
C PHE A 30 14.71 -39.81 -22.16
N GLY A 31 13.51 -39.18 -22.25
CA GLY A 31 13.29 -37.79 -21.91
C GLY A 31 13.79 -36.78 -22.95
N LYS A 32 14.29 -37.23 -24.13
CA LYS A 32 14.74 -36.32 -25.19
C LYS A 32 13.55 -35.75 -25.95
N ARG A 33 13.52 -34.44 -26.15
CA ARG A 33 12.48 -33.73 -26.91
C ARG A 33 12.55 -34.19 -28.38
N ILE A 34 11.41 -34.66 -28.95
CA ILE A 34 11.27 -35.09 -30.32
C ILE A 34 10.70 -33.94 -31.15
N ARG A 35 9.56 -33.43 -30.76
CA ARG A 35 8.89 -32.32 -31.43
C ARG A 35 8.10 -31.46 -30.46
N GLU A 36 7.85 -30.27 -30.87
CA GLU A 36 6.95 -29.36 -30.21
C GLU A 36 5.50 -29.63 -30.63
N ILE A 37 4.59 -29.77 -29.67
CA ILE A 37 3.19 -30.07 -29.93
C ILE A 37 2.36 -28.78 -29.89
N LYS A 38 2.60 -27.91 -28.92
CA LYS A 38 1.81 -26.71 -28.74
C LYS A 38 2.61 -25.64 -27.96
N ILE A 39 2.56 -24.43 -28.47
CA ILE A 39 3.00 -23.22 -27.75
C ILE A 39 1.77 -22.42 -27.41
N ASP A 40 1.70 -21.96 -26.16
CA ASP A 40 0.82 -20.90 -25.71
C ASP A 40 1.73 -19.82 -25.13
N GLU A 41 1.86 -18.70 -25.82
CA GLU A 41 2.77 -17.62 -25.42
C GLU A 41 2.33 -16.92 -24.16
N GLY A 42 1.10 -17.16 -23.70
CA GLY A 42 0.53 -16.46 -22.57
C GLY A 42 0.17 -15.01 -22.90
N GLN A 43 -0.11 -14.24 -21.88
CA GLN A 43 -0.39 -12.82 -22.01
C GLN A 43 0.31 -12.06 -20.88
N ALA A 44 1.08 -11.05 -21.25
CA ALA A 44 1.68 -10.15 -20.26
C ALA A 44 0.59 -9.44 -19.46
N GLY A 45 0.86 -9.20 -18.20
CA GLY A 45 -0.01 -8.40 -17.34
C GLY A 45 -0.08 -6.94 -17.78
N LYS A 46 -1.05 -6.22 -17.26
CA LYS A 46 -1.23 -4.79 -17.55
C LYS A 46 -0.23 -3.96 -16.77
N SER A 47 0.27 -2.90 -17.41
CA SER A 47 1.05 -1.86 -16.73
C SER A 47 0.11 -0.87 -16.06
N PHE A 48 0.45 -0.43 -14.85
CA PHE A 48 -0.29 0.57 -14.10
C PHE A 48 0.60 1.77 -13.83
N LYS A 49 0.04 2.95 -13.99
CA LYS A 49 0.67 4.20 -13.56
C LYS A 49 -0.02 4.64 -12.28
N THR A 50 0.75 4.87 -11.24
CA THR A 50 0.28 5.43 -9.96
C THR A 50 0.55 6.93 -9.92
N THR A 51 -0.08 7.62 -8.98
CA THR A 51 0.14 9.05 -8.69
C THR A 51 1.34 9.27 -7.76
N LEU A 52 1.92 8.18 -7.23
CA LEU A 52 3.07 8.26 -6.33
C LEU A 52 4.29 8.84 -7.05
N ASP A 53 4.87 9.88 -6.48
CA ASP A 53 6.16 10.43 -6.89
C ASP A 53 7.28 9.67 -6.19
N TYR A 54 8.17 9.08 -6.97
CA TYR A 54 9.25 8.24 -6.44
C TYR A 54 10.22 9.02 -5.55
N GLU A 55 10.59 10.24 -5.94
CA GLU A 55 11.55 11.04 -5.19
C GLU A 55 10.95 11.51 -3.86
N VAL A 56 9.69 11.95 -3.87
CA VAL A 56 8.98 12.35 -2.64
C VAL A 56 8.78 11.14 -1.72
N GLN A 57 8.42 9.98 -2.28
CA GLN A 57 8.26 8.75 -1.52
C GLN A 57 9.57 8.32 -0.84
N LYS A 58 10.68 8.32 -1.59
CA LYS A 58 12.01 7.97 -1.11
C LYS A 58 12.47 8.94 -0.02
N PHE A 59 12.37 10.25 -0.28
CA PHE A 59 12.74 11.27 0.69
C PHE A 59 11.95 11.15 2.00
N THR A 60 10.63 10.95 1.89
CA THR A 60 9.77 10.77 3.06
C THR A 60 10.16 9.51 3.86
N ASN A 61 10.48 8.43 3.17
CA ASN A 61 10.90 7.20 3.82
C ASN A 61 12.24 7.37 4.56
N GLU A 62 13.18 8.08 3.97
CA GLU A 62 14.48 8.39 4.58
C GLU A 62 14.32 9.28 5.84
N LEU A 63 13.45 10.28 5.81
CA LEU A 63 13.15 11.13 6.97
C LEU A 63 12.53 10.35 8.14
N LEU A 64 11.79 9.30 7.84
CA LEU A 64 11.11 8.47 8.84
C LEU A 64 11.95 7.29 9.31
N LYS A 65 13.15 7.12 8.79
CA LYS A 65 14.05 6.04 9.19
C LYS A 65 14.16 6.01 10.72
N ASP A 66 14.02 4.80 11.28
CA ASP A 66 14.08 4.52 12.72
C ASP A 66 12.91 5.08 13.56
N LYS A 67 11.91 5.69 12.96
CA LYS A 67 10.70 6.17 13.63
C LYS A 67 9.51 5.27 13.35
N ALA A 68 8.67 5.02 14.35
CA ALA A 68 7.36 4.40 14.14
C ALA A 68 6.36 5.49 13.75
N ALA A 69 6.10 5.66 12.45
CA ALA A 69 5.29 6.73 11.93
C ALA A 69 4.61 6.37 10.61
N ALA A 70 3.63 7.18 10.22
CA ALA A 70 3.01 7.13 8.90
C ALA A 70 2.90 8.55 8.34
N VAL A 71 3.12 8.68 7.03
CA VAL A 71 2.94 9.95 6.30
C VAL A 71 2.13 9.68 5.04
N CYS A 72 1.15 10.53 4.81
CA CYS A 72 0.39 10.61 3.57
C CYS A 72 0.52 12.03 3.03
N VAL A 73 1.04 12.18 1.81
CA VAL A 73 1.10 13.45 1.09
C VAL A 73 0.08 13.38 -0.04
N MET A 74 -0.86 14.31 -0.02
CA MET A 74 -1.98 14.35 -0.96
C MET A 74 -2.03 15.71 -1.65
N ASP A 75 -2.28 15.71 -2.96
CA ASP A 75 -2.61 16.92 -3.70
C ASP A 75 -4.02 17.39 -3.29
N VAL A 76 -4.12 18.64 -2.87
CA VAL A 76 -5.37 19.22 -2.37
C VAL A 76 -6.39 19.54 -3.46
N TYR A 77 -5.96 19.62 -4.72
CA TYR A 77 -6.82 19.99 -5.85
C TYR A 77 -7.55 18.78 -6.45
N ASN A 78 -6.85 17.63 -6.55
CA ASN A 78 -7.39 16.46 -7.22
C ASN A 78 -7.48 15.21 -6.30
N GLY A 79 -6.88 15.28 -5.12
CA GLY A 79 -6.87 14.16 -4.16
C GLY A 79 -5.85 13.07 -4.46
N ASP A 80 -4.95 13.28 -5.40
CA ASP A 80 -3.91 12.31 -5.75
C ASP A 80 -2.94 12.09 -4.59
N ILE A 81 -2.65 10.83 -4.30
CA ILE A 81 -1.64 10.46 -3.31
C ILE A 81 -0.26 10.54 -3.95
N VAL A 82 0.51 11.53 -3.54
CA VAL A 82 1.88 11.78 -4.02
C VAL A 82 2.90 10.93 -3.25
N SER A 83 2.68 10.73 -1.95
CA SER A 83 3.51 9.85 -1.11
C SER A 83 2.67 9.19 -0.03
N LEU A 84 2.95 7.90 0.23
CA LEU A 84 2.28 7.13 1.28
C LEU A 84 3.30 6.21 1.95
N VAL A 85 3.78 6.59 3.12
CA VAL A 85 4.85 5.91 3.84
C VAL A 85 4.36 5.37 5.18
N SER A 86 4.74 4.15 5.49
CA SER A 86 4.60 3.51 6.80
C SER A 86 5.97 3.07 7.28
N SER A 87 6.46 3.62 8.37
CA SER A 87 7.80 3.33 8.90
C SER A 87 7.72 2.71 10.32
N PRO A 88 8.63 1.79 10.67
CA PRO A 88 9.50 1.08 9.76
C PRO A 88 8.71 0.16 8.83
N THR A 89 9.33 -0.23 7.72
CA THR A 89 8.78 -1.18 6.76
C THR A 89 9.69 -2.41 6.65
N PHE A 90 9.31 -3.36 5.85
CA PHE A 90 10.09 -4.57 5.54
C PHE A 90 10.40 -4.63 4.05
N GLU A 91 11.41 -5.42 3.67
CA GLU A 91 11.77 -5.67 2.28
C GLU A 91 10.88 -6.79 1.70
N PRO A 92 9.93 -6.47 0.79
CA PRO A 92 9.01 -7.48 0.27
C PRO A 92 9.69 -8.56 -0.59
N ASN A 93 10.84 -8.26 -1.21
CA ASN A 93 11.56 -9.22 -2.04
C ASN A 93 12.14 -10.39 -1.24
N GLU A 94 12.45 -10.19 0.04
CA GLU A 94 12.90 -11.27 0.92
C GLU A 94 11.84 -12.37 1.08
N PHE A 95 10.56 -12.03 0.92
CA PHE A 95 9.47 -13.00 0.99
C PHE A 95 9.35 -13.87 -0.26
N VAL A 96 9.89 -13.43 -1.40
CA VAL A 96 9.82 -14.15 -2.68
C VAL A 96 10.81 -15.30 -2.71
N HIS A 97 12.00 -15.12 -2.14
CA HIS A 97 13.10 -16.08 -2.18
C HIS A 97 13.13 -17.04 -0.99
N GLY A 98 12.20 -16.94 -0.08
CA GLY A 98 12.16 -17.72 1.15
C GLY A 98 12.75 -16.94 2.32
N LEU A 99 11.94 -16.75 3.36
CA LEU A 99 12.29 -15.93 4.50
C LEU A 99 13.24 -16.66 5.44
N ASP A 100 14.34 -16.01 5.82
CA ASP A 100 15.16 -16.48 6.92
C ASP A 100 14.39 -16.37 8.25
N LYS A 101 14.47 -17.43 9.06
CA LYS A 101 13.79 -17.49 10.36
C LYS A 101 14.24 -16.39 11.32
N ALA A 102 15.53 -16.00 11.26
CA ALA A 102 16.07 -14.94 12.09
C ALA A 102 15.47 -13.58 11.69
N TYR A 103 15.40 -13.27 10.38
CA TYR A 103 14.78 -12.06 9.87
C TYR A 103 13.28 -12.01 10.19
N TRP A 104 12.55 -13.11 9.98
CA TRP A 104 11.13 -13.19 10.35
C TRP A 104 10.89 -12.90 11.83
N ASN A 105 11.69 -13.52 12.70
CA ASN A 105 11.59 -13.29 14.14
C ASN A 105 11.91 -11.84 14.54
N SER A 106 12.86 -11.18 13.85
CA SER A 106 13.15 -9.77 14.09
C SER A 106 11.95 -8.87 13.75
N LEU A 107 11.27 -9.14 12.61
CA LEU A 107 10.09 -8.38 12.21
C LEU A 107 8.90 -8.53 13.16
N ILE A 108 8.68 -9.75 13.69
CA ILE A 108 7.57 -10.01 14.63
C ILE A 108 7.82 -9.40 16.00
N LYS A 109 9.08 -9.45 16.47
CA LYS A 109 9.46 -8.99 17.79
C LYS A 109 9.71 -7.49 17.89
N ASP A 110 9.75 -6.80 16.75
CA ASP A 110 9.96 -5.36 16.72
C ASP A 110 8.73 -4.61 17.26
N ASP A 111 8.92 -3.88 18.35
CA ASP A 111 7.88 -3.07 18.99
C ASP A 111 7.30 -1.99 18.06
N LYS A 112 8.08 -1.58 17.06
CA LYS A 112 7.66 -0.61 16.02
C LYS A 112 6.76 -1.22 14.95
N LYS A 113 6.52 -2.55 14.99
CA LYS A 113 5.58 -3.28 14.12
C LYS A 113 5.77 -3.00 12.63
N PRO A 114 6.90 -3.40 12.03
CA PRO A 114 7.19 -3.12 10.61
C PRO A 114 6.21 -3.80 9.64
N LEU A 115 5.59 -4.94 10.03
CA LEU A 115 4.60 -5.64 9.22
C LEU A 115 3.23 -4.94 9.16
N ALA A 116 2.97 -4.00 10.07
CA ALA A 116 1.71 -3.26 10.09
C ALA A 116 1.80 -2.03 9.16
N ASN A 117 0.88 -1.92 8.22
CA ASN A 117 0.75 -0.71 7.41
C ASN A 117 0.06 0.39 8.23
N LYS A 118 0.87 1.23 8.87
CA LYS A 118 0.40 2.30 9.75
C LYS A 118 -0.36 3.41 9.01
N ALA A 119 -0.06 3.60 7.73
CA ALA A 119 -0.71 4.61 6.89
C ALA A 119 -2.15 4.24 6.52
N LEU A 120 -2.44 2.93 6.39
CA LEU A 120 -3.77 2.45 5.97
C LEU A 120 -4.58 1.83 7.13
N SER A 121 -3.91 1.20 8.08
CA SER A 121 -4.57 0.42 9.14
C SER A 121 -4.30 0.96 10.54
N GLY A 122 -3.50 2.03 10.68
CA GLY A 122 -3.22 2.64 11.97
C GLY A 122 -4.46 3.32 12.55
N LEU A 123 -4.77 3.03 13.81
CA LEU A 123 -5.84 3.68 14.54
C LEU A 123 -5.23 4.73 15.46
N TYR A 124 -5.43 6.00 15.14
CA TYR A 124 -4.90 7.12 15.89
C TYR A 124 -6.02 8.02 16.39
N PRO A 125 -5.97 8.54 17.63
CA PRO A 125 -6.91 9.54 18.06
C PRO A 125 -6.71 10.82 17.24
N PRO A 126 -7.74 11.31 16.52
CA PRO A 126 -7.60 12.43 15.59
C PRO A 126 -7.32 13.77 16.29
N GLY A 127 -7.62 13.87 17.57
CA GLY A 127 -7.46 15.11 18.31
C GLY A 127 -8.26 16.27 17.68
N SER A 128 -7.68 17.51 17.69
CA SER A 128 -8.34 18.70 17.13
C SER A 128 -8.46 18.70 15.60
N THR A 129 -7.77 17.80 14.89
CA THR A 129 -7.82 17.73 13.42
C THR A 129 -9.21 17.38 12.90
N ILE A 130 -10.02 16.64 13.68
CA ILE A 130 -11.39 16.29 13.32
C ILE A 130 -12.37 17.48 13.39
N LYS A 131 -11.99 18.57 14.08
CA LYS A 131 -12.91 19.71 14.31
C LYS A 131 -13.35 20.36 13.00
N THR A 132 -12.47 20.46 12.02
CA THR A 132 -12.81 21.00 10.68
C THR A 132 -13.88 20.16 9.99
N LEU A 133 -13.77 18.84 10.06
CA LEU A 133 -14.77 17.93 9.49
C LEU A 133 -16.11 18.05 10.23
N VAL A 134 -16.08 18.12 11.56
CA VAL A 134 -17.27 18.30 12.39
C VAL A 134 -17.93 19.64 12.09
N ALA A 135 -17.14 20.72 11.93
CA ALA A 135 -17.68 22.04 11.58
C ALA A 135 -18.33 22.03 10.19
N LEU A 136 -17.70 21.38 9.21
CA LEU A 136 -18.26 21.25 7.86
C LEU A 136 -19.57 20.48 7.87
N SER A 137 -19.63 19.34 8.56
CA SER A 137 -20.83 18.54 8.72
C SER A 137 -21.95 19.32 9.44
N ALA A 138 -21.61 20.11 10.44
CA ALA A 138 -22.58 20.94 11.14
C ALA A 138 -23.13 22.06 10.25
N LEU A 139 -22.33 22.65 9.36
CA LEU A 139 -22.77 23.63 8.37
C LEU A 139 -23.70 22.97 7.33
N GLU A 140 -23.38 21.79 6.84
CA GLU A 140 -24.22 21.05 5.89
C GLU A 140 -25.58 20.68 6.48
N THR A 141 -25.63 20.33 7.76
CA THR A 141 -26.89 19.99 8.47
C THR A 141 -27.68 21.21 8.91
N VAL A 142 -27.23 22.43 8.58
CA VAL A 142 -27.85 23.71 8.96
C VAL A 142 -27.94 23.92 10.49
N SER A 143 -27.32 23.06 11.26
CA SER A 143 -27.41 23.08 12.73
C SER A 143 -26.79 24.32 13.39
N TYR A 144 -25.94 25.06 12.66
CA TYR A 144 -25.22 26.23 13.19
C TYR A 144 -25.67 27.58 12.58
N THR A 145 -26.53 27.60 11.60
CA THR A 145 -26.96 28.86 10.95
C THR A 145 -27.84 29.74 11.86
N HIS A 146 -28.29 29.20 13.00
CA HIS A 146 -29.16 29.88 13.96
C HIS A 146 -28.64 29.86 15.41
N LEU A 147 -27.44 29.31 15.66
CA LEU A 147 -26.82 29.35 16.97
C LEU A 147 -25.94 30.61 17.10
N THR A 148 -26.47 31.64 17.70
CA THR A 148 -25.63 32.70 18.28
C THR A 148 -24.83 32.10 19.45
N LEU A 149 -23.49 32.11 19.34
CA LEU A 149 -22.65 31.76 20.48
C LEU A 149 -23.02 32.67 21.64
N PRO A 150 -23.36 32.12 22.83
CA PRO A 150 -23.54 32.98 24.00
C PRO A 150 -22.21 33.67 24.27
N THR A 151 -22.15 34.99 24.06
CA THR A 151 -21.05 35.81 24.52
C THR A 151 -21.11 35.78 26.04
N THR A 152 -20.26 35.00 26.70
CA THR A 152 -20.04 35.12 28.13
C THR A 152 -19.43 36.49 28.36
N PRO A 153 -20.09 37.39 29.09
CA PRO A 153 -19.46 38.61 29.48
C PRO A 153 -18.29 38.27 30.40
N TYR A 154 -17.10 38.69 30.03
CA TYR A 154 -15.96 38.67 30.94
C TYR A 154 -16.29 39.64 32.08
N VAL A 155 -16.45 39.08 33.28
CA VAL A 155 -16.44 39.85 34.53
C VAL A 155 -15.03 39.93 35.05
#